data_5593f94b5540ca0bb46634d934c7f1ae
#
_entry.id   5593f94b5540ca0bb46634d934c7f1ae
#
_cell.length_a   1.000
_cell.length_b   1.000
_cell.length_c   1.000
_cell.angle_alpha   90.00
_cell.angle_beta   90.00
_cell.angle_gamma   90.00
#
_symmetry.space_group_name_H-M   'P 1'
#
loop_
_entity.id
_entity.type
_entity.pdbx_description
1 polymer ?
#
loop_
_entity_poly.entity_id
_entity_poly.type
_entity_poly.pdbx_seq_one_letter_code
_entity_poly.pdbx_strand_id
1 'polypeptide(L)'
;RQMCIRDSGMLKTMTEISEAEGSTDIRFKVTNRRSELGEIQTSFNELLDEVFLSEERHRTIAELSDNMLFEWDFHKERMYASKNMLAKFDIDTDSATLSNGKFIDSLMSQDDSEKYKRDMNGLLKNKSGYSAEYQLKTKSGAVIWVSLRAVCITDRLGEPLRVIGVMTDIDNEKKLELQLSERASYDFLSQLYNRNTFIRNLTSEIERRGTKRVAVSFIDVDDFKFINDRYGHTIGDEVIRFVADTIRTKVDDRGGFAGRFGGDEFVLCFTNQDDIANIENISMDIINELYEGYTTADGAMHIDVKASIGVAFCPEHTEDVNELLSFADTAMYFVKKNGKTNYHIYIPEDSATDEYIDPEGF
;
A
#
# COMPACT_ATOMS: atom_id res chain seq x y z
N ARG A 1 0.75 -72.81 17.40
CA ARG A 1 0.02 -71.95 18.39
C ARG A 1 0.82 -70.74 18.88
N GLN A 2 2.16 -70.81 19.06
CA GLN A 2 2.96 -69.65 19.47
C GLN A 2 3.11 -68.59 18.37
N MET A 3 3.08 -69.02 17.11
CA MET A 3 3.16 -68.05 15.96
C MET A 3 1.89 -67.20 15.83
N CYS A 4 0.68 -67.78 15.94
CA CYS A 4 -0.59 -67.03 15.87
C CYS A 4 -0.78 -65.99 17.00
N ILE A 5 -0.22 -66.23 18.22
CA ILE A 5 -0.35 -65.27 19.33
C ILE A 5 0.58 -64.06 19.13
N ARG A 6 1.76 -64.24 18.50
CA ARG A 6 2.71 -63.15 18.19
C ARG A 6 2.21 -62.27 17.04
N ASP A 7 1.57 -62.87 16.03
CA ASP A 7 0.96 -62.15 14.93
C ASP A 7 -0.27 -61.34 15.38
N SER A 8 -1.05 -61.88 16.33
CA SER A 8 -2.18 -61.18 16.93
C SER A 8 -1.76 -59.92 17.72
N GLY A 9 -0.61 -59.98 18.42
CA GLY A 9 -0.06 -58.82 19.14
C GLY A 9 0.40 -57.71 18.21
N MET A 10 1.03 -58.08 17.09
CA MET A 10 1.47 -57.09 16.08
C MET A 10 0.29 -56.41 15.40
N LEU A 11 -0.72 -57.20 15.02
CA LEU A 11 -1.94 -56.65 14.43
C LEU A 11 -2.65 -55.66 15.35
N LYS A 12 -2.74 -56.01 16.64
CA LYS A 12 -3.33 -55.15 17.66
C LYS A 12 -2.60 -53.80 17.78
N THR A 13 -1.26 -53.83 17.87
CA THR A 13 -0.46 -52.61 17.96
C THR A 13 -0.56 -51.76 16.65
N MET A 14 -0.62 -52.41 15.48
CA MET A 14 -0.86 -51.71 14.21
C MET A 14 -2.24 -51.03 14.20
N THR A 15 -3.27 -51.69 14.70
CA THR A 15 -4.61 -51.10 14.80
C THR A 15 -4.60 -49.94 15.80
N GLU A 16 -3.96 -50.10 16.96
CA GLU A 16 -3.80 -49.03 17.96
C GLU A 16 -3.05 -47.82 17.38
N ILE A 17 -1.99 -48.00 16.57
CA ILE A 17 -1.27 -46.94 15.87
C ILE A 17 -2.17 -46.28 14.81
N SER A 18 -2.96 -47.06 14.07
CA SER A 18 -3.86 -46.57 13.04
C SER A 18 -5.06 -45.79 13.61
N GLU A 19 -5.52 -46.17 14.81
CA GLU A 19 -6.64 -45.51 15.49
C GLU A 19 -6.20 -44.32 16.36
N ALA A 20 -4.91 -44.26 16.74
CA ALA A 20 -4.35 -43.16 17.54
C ALA A 20 -4.15 -41.92 16.66
N GLU A 21 -5.13 -41.04 16.62
CA GLU A 21 -5.02 -39.73 15.95
C GLU A 21 -3.84 -38.93 16.54
N GLY A 22 -2.67 -39.03 15.92
CA GLY A 22 -1.50 -38.19 16.23
C GLY A 22 -0.69 -38.58 17.48
N SER A 23 -0.96 -39.70 18.13
CA SER A 23 -0.15 -40.18 19.24
C SER A 23 0.95 -41.12 18.72
N THR A 24 2.13 -40.55 18.57
CA THR A 24 3.33 -41.26 18.09
C THR A 24 4.10 -41.97 19.17
N ASP A 25 3.57 -42.04 20.38
CA ASP A 25 4.22 -42.74 21.53
C ASP A 25 4.05 -44.26 21.52
N ILE A 26 3.15 -44.79 20.68
CA ILE A 26 2.94 -46.23 20.57
C ILE A 26 4.08 -46.85 19.77
N ARG A 27 4.78 -47.79 20.37
CA ARG A 27 5.90 -48.51 19.75
C ARG A 27 5.70 -50.01 19.88
N PHE A 28 6.23 -50.75 18.92
CA PHE A 28 6.29 -52.21 19.05
C PHE A 28 7.27 -52.64 20.14
N LYS A 29 6.85 -53.57 20.99
CA LYS A 29 7.73 -54.18 21.98
C LYS A 29 8.59 -55.25 21.30
N VAL A 30 9.83 -54.92 21.01
CA VAL A 30 10.79 -55.84 20.39
C VAL A 30 11.27 -56.84 21.41
N THR A 31 10.85 -58.12 21.27
CA THR A 31 11.22 -59.22 22.21
C THR A 31 12.47 -59.98 21.79
N ASN A 32 12.79 -60.06 20.49
CA ASN A 32 13.99 -60.72 19.99
C ASN A 32 14.44 -60.00 18.67
N ARG A 33 15.45 -59.19 18.76
CA ARG A 33 15.99 -58.39 17.62
C ARG A 33 16.59 -59.22 16.48
N ARG A 34 16.95 -60.50 16.74
CA ARG A 34 17.55 -61.40 15.73
C ARG A 34 16.53 -62.29 15.02
N SER A 35 15.27 -62.11 15.24
CA SER A 35 14.20 -62.79 14.50
C SER A 35 13.67 -61.88 13.41
N GLU A 36 13.23 -62.42 12.27
CA GLU A 36 12.61 -61.66 11.17
C GLU A 36 11.51 -60.72 11.67
N LEU A 37 10.67 -61.15 12.61
CA LEU A 37 9.65 -60.33 13.23
C LEU A 37 10.25 -59.18 14.06
N GLY A 38 11.34 -59.44 14.78
CA GLY A 38 12.04 -58.42 15.58
C GLY A 38 12.73 -57.37 14.72
N GLU A 39 13.24 -57.74 13.57
CA GLU A 39 13.80 -56.80 12.57
C GLU A 39 12.69 -55.92 11.99
N ILE A 40 11.54 -56.47 11.61
CA ILE A 40 10.38 -55.72 11.11
C ILE A 40 9.88 -54.75 12.20
N GLN A 41 9.75 -55.18 13.46
CA GLN A 41 9.32 -54.30 14.56
C GLN A 41 10.31 -53.17 14.81
N THR A 42 11.62 -53.44 14.70
CA THR A 42 12.66 -52.42 14.86
C THR A 42 12.60 -51.40 13.73
N SER A 43 12.59 -51.83 12.47
CA SER A 43 12.48 -50.96 11.32
C SER A 43 11.20 -50.10 11.32
N PHE A 44 10.08 -50.67 11.80
CA PHE A 44 8.83 -49.92 11.92
C PHE A 44 8.90 -48.87 13.04
N ASN A 45 9.55 -49.16 14.17
CA ASN A 45 9.77 -48.17 15.22
C ASN A 45 10.71 -47.04 14.73
N GLU A 46 11.75 -47.37 13.95
CA GLU A 46 12.63 -46.39 13.34
C GLU A 46 11.86 -45.45 12.38
N LEU A 47 10.98 -46.00 11.57
CA LEU A 47 10.08 -45.18 10.70
C LEU A 47 9.15 -44.27 11.52
N LEU A 48 8.58 -44.78 12.61
CA LEU A 48 7.74 -43.99 13.50
C LEU A 48 8.52 -42.87 14.18
N ASP A 49 9.78 -43.11 14.56
CA ASP A 49 10.67 -42.10 15.14
C ASP A 49 11.02 -41.02 14.09
N GLU A 50 11.28 -41.40 12.84
CA GLU A 50 11.56 -40.46 11.74
C GLU A 50 10.33 -39.58 11.44
N VAL A 51 9.13 -40.17 11.40
CA VAL A 51 7.87 -39.42 11.22
C VAL A 51 7.68 -38.46 12.40
N PHE A 52 7.86 -38.92 13.62
CA PHE A 52 7.74 -38.09 14.83
C PHE A 52 8.71 -36.89 14.79
N LEU A 53 9.98 -37.14 14.53
CA LEU A 53 10.98 -36.09 14.44
C LEU A 53 10.69 -35.08 13.30
N SER A 54 10.13 -35.57 12.19
CA SER A 54 9.70 -34.72 11.09
C SER A 54 8.52 -33.82 11.50
N GLU A 55 7.50 -34.39 12.15
CA GLU A 55 6.34 -33.64 12.64
C GLU A 55 6.74 -32.61 13.70
N GLU A 56 7.57 -32.99 14.67
CA GLU A 56 8.09 -32.07 15.70
C GLU A 56 8.91 -30.94 15.10
N ARG A 57 9.73 -31.25 14.09
CA ARG A 57 10.50 -30.21 13.37
C ARG A 57 9.58 -29.22 12.67
N HIS A 58 8.57 -29.70 11.97
CA HIS A 58 7.59 -28.85 11.30
C HIS A 58 6.82 -28.00 12.31
N ARG A 59 6.39 -28.59 13.41
CA ARG A 59 5.68 -27.89 14.49
C ARG A 59 6.56 -26.81 15.12
N THR A 60 7.82 -27.15 15.44
CA THR A 60 8.75 -26.20 16.05
C THR A 60 9.06 -25.03 15.11
N ILE A 61 9.26 -25.27 13.82
CA ILE A 61 9.47 -24.21 12.83
C ILE A 61 8.22 -23.30 12.76
N ALA A 62 7.05 -23.88 12.79
CA ALA A 62 5.79 -23.14 12.79
C ALA A 62 5.61 -22.28 14.07
N GLU A 63 6.01 -22.81 15.23
CA GLU A 63 5.93 -22.10 16.52
C GLU A 63 7.01 -21.00 16.68
N LEU A 64 8.17 -21.16 16.07
CA LEU A 64 9.25 -20.15 16.04
C LEU A 64 9.01 -19.03 15.03
N SER A 65 8.09 -19.23 14.11
CA SER A 65 7.69 -18.22 13.12
C SER A 65 6.55 -17.39 13.68
N ASP A 66 6.59 -16.06 13.47
CA ASP A 66 5.46 -15.17 13.73
C ASP A 66 4.27 -15.41 12.78
N ASN A 67 4.45 -16.31 11.82
CA ASN A 67 3.41 -16.70 10.87
C ASN A 67 2.32 -17.56 11.53
N MET A 68 1.11 -17.32 11.11
CA MET A 68 -0.08 -18.06 11.52
C MET A 68 -0.37 -19.13 10.47
N LEU A 69 -0.29 -20.40 10.87
CA LEU A 69 -0.51 -21.54 10.00
C LEU A 69 -1.92 -22.08 10.16
N PHE A 70 -2.52 -22.50 9.05
CA PHE A 70 -3.75 -23.28 9.06
C PHE A 70 -3.69 -24.41 8.04
N GLU A 71 -4.39 -25.49 8.34
CA GLU A 71 -4.59 -26.63 7.46
C GLU A 71 -6.05 -27.00 7.46
N TRP A 72 -6.66 -27.13 6.30
CA TRP A 72 -8.01 -27.64 6.13
C TRP A 72 -7.96 -29.00 5.49
N ASP A 73 -8.36 -30.03 6.25
CA ASP A 73 -8.45 -31.43 5.82
C ASP A 73 -9.88 -31.72 5.35
N PHE A 74 -10.05 -31.98 4.06
CA PHE A 74 -11.37 -32.22 3.46
C PHE A 74 -11.97 -33.58 3.83
N HIS A 75 -11.11 -34.59 4.09
CA HIS A 75 -11.59 -35.91 4.48
C HIS A 75 -12.10 -35.95 5.92
N LYS A 76 -11.45 -35.22 6.80
CA LYS A 76 -11.83 -35.12 8.21
C LYS A 76 -12.84 -34.01 8.48
N GLU A 77 -13.10 -33.15 7.45
CA GLU A 77 -13.92 -31.96 7.58
C GLU A 77 -13.48 -31.05 8.74
N ARG A 78 -12.17 -31.01 9.00
CA ARG A 78 -11.57 -30.29 10.13
C ARG A 78 -10.51 -29.32 9.66
N MET A 79 -10.39 -28.25 10.43
CA MET A 79 -9.33 -27.28 10.27
C MET A 79 -8.42 -27.27 11.50
N TYR A 80 -7.13 -27.22 11.23
CA TYR A 80 -6.09 -27.03 12.24
C TYR A 80 -5.54 -25.62 12.12
N ALA A 81 -5.36 -24.95 13.26
CA ALA A 81 -4.78 -23.61 13.34
C ALA A 81 -3.62 -23.58 14.34
N SER A 82 -2.56 -22.85 14.02
CA SER A 82 -1.42 -22.65 14.91
C SER A 82 -1.81 -21.86 16.16
N LYS A 83 -1.04 -22.05 17.26
CA LYS A 83 -1.26 -21.31 18.52
C LYS A 83 -1.26 -19.79 18.31
N ASN A 84 -0.38 -19.26 17.45
CA ASN A 84 -0.30 -17.83 17.14
C ASN A 84 -1.60 -17.32 16.50
N MET A 85 -2.22 -18.13 15.63
CA MET A 85 -3.49 -17.80 15.00
C MET A 85 -4.63 -17.76 16.02
N LEU A 86 -4.71 -18.79 16.88
CA LEU A 86 -5.72 -18.89 17.96
C LEU A 86 -5.57 -17.77 19.01
N ALA A 87 -4.35 -17.34 19.27
CA ALA A 87 -4.09 -16.24 20.20
C ALA A 87 -4.51 -14.88 19.62
N LYS A 88 -4.36 -14.70 18.31
CA LYS A 88 -4.61 -13.41 17.63
C LYS A 88 -6.07 -13.21 17.25
N PHE A 89 -6.74 -14.27 16.82
CA PHE A 89 -8.13 -14.23 16.39
C PHE A 89 -9.03 -14.99 17.39
N ASP A 90 -10.27 -14.52 17.50
CA ASP A 90 -11.27 -15.19 18.36
C ASP A 90 -11.85 -16.39 17.60
N ILE A 91 -11.16 -17.51 17.69
CA ILE A 91 -11.49 -18.74 17.00
C ILE A 91 -11.96 -19.73 18.06
N ASP A 92 -13.23 -20.09 17.99
CA ASP A 92 -13.78 -21.18 18.81
C ASP A 92 -13.35 -22.53 18.25
N THR A 93 -12.44 -23.19 18.95
CA THR A 93 -11.86 -24.47 18.54
C THR A 93 -12.83 -25.63 18.62
N ASP A 94 -13.94 -25.50 19.38
CA ASP A 94 -14.92 -26.53 19.60
C ASP A 94 -16.16 -26.44 18.70
N SER A 95 -16.23 -25.38 17.87
CA SER A 95 -17.42 -25.15 17.07
C SER A 95 -17.38 -25.86 15.72
N ALA A 96 -18.58 -26.23 15.24
CA ALA A 96 -18.80 -26.69 13.85
C ALA A 96 -18.36 -25.66 12.78
N THR A 97 -17.99 -24.46 13.18
CA THR A 97 -17.51 -23.37 12.32
C THR A 97 -16.13 -23.67 11.75
N LEU A 98 -15.26 -24.36 12.52
CA LEU A 98 -13.96 -24.83 12.04
C LEU A 98 -14.09 -25.91 10.97
N SER A 99 -15.14 -26.73 11.05
CA SER A 99 -15.37 -27.84 10.11
C SER A 99 -15.65 -27.38 8.67
N ASN A 100 -16.00 -26.11 8.44
CA ASN A 100 -16.42 -25.61 7.13
C ASN A 100 -15.48 -24.55 6.52
N GLY A 101 -14.33 -24.25 7.13
CA GLY A 101 -13.42 -23.18 6.66
C GLY A 101 -14.03 -21.76 6.72
N LYS A 102 -15.23 -21.63 7.25
CA LYS A 102 -15.99 -20.37 7.31
C LYS A 102 -15.51 -19.41 8.40
N PHE A 103 -14.62 -19.83 9.27
CA PHE A 103 -14.19 -18.97 10.36
C PHE A 103 -13.37 -17.77 9.87
N ILE A 104 -12.49 -17.94 8.86
CA ILE A 104 -11.72 -16.83 8.26
C ILE A 104 -12.70 -15.80 7.67
N ASP A 105 -13.73 -16.28 6.98
CA ASP A 105 -14.81 -15.48 6.43
C ASP A 105 -15.51 -14.60 7.50
N SER A 106 -15.71 -15.14 8.71
CA SER A 106 -16.34 -14.41 9.82
C SER A 106 -15.48 -13.28 10.41
N LEU A 107 -14.18 -13.29 10.15
CA LEU A 107 -13.23 -12.26 10.60
C LEU A 107 -13.09 -11.09 9.61
N MET A 108 -13.72 -11.17 8.45
CA MET A 108 -13.60 -10.23 7.34
C MET A 108 -14.78 -9.26 7.25
N SER A 109 -14.58 -8.15 6.54
CA SER A 109 -15.68 -7.33 6.03
C SER A 109 -16.48 -8.10 4.96
N GLN A 110 -17.66 -7.63 4.60
CA GLN A 110 -18.48 -8.29 3.57
C GLN A 110 -17.76 -8.35 2.22
N ASP A 111 -17.08 -7.26 1.83
CA ASP A 111 -16.38 -7.16 0.55
C ASP A 111 -15.16 -8.11 0.49
N ASP A 112 -14.37 -8.15 1.57
CA ASP A 112 -13.22 -9.06 1.69
C ASP A 112 -13.67 -10.52 1.74
N SER A 113 -14.78 -10.82 2.41
CA SER A 113 -15.39 -12.15 2.46
C SER A 113 -15.78 -12.65 1.07
N GLU A 114 -16.42 -11.81 0.25
CA GLU A 114 -16.77 -12.19 -1.13
C GLU A 114 -15.52 -12.40 -2.01
N LYS A 115 -14.50 -11.55 -1.83
CA LYS A 115 -13.20 -11.72 -2.49
C LYS A 115 -12.55 -13.04 -2.08
N TYR A 116 -12.45 -13.29 -0.79
CA TYR A 116 -11.88 -14.53 -0.23
C TYR A 116 -12.58 -15.79 -0.77
N LYS A 117 -13.92 -15.80 -0.83
CA LYS A 117 -14.70 -16.92 -1.38
C LYS A 117 -14.39 -17.17 -2.85
N ARG A 118 -14.28 -16.13 -3.66
CA ARG A 118 -13.89 -16.26 -5.08
C ARG A 118 -12.48 -16.83 -5.22
N ASP A 119 -11.54 -16.31 -4.45
CA ASP A 119 -10.14 -16.71 -4.48
C ASP A 119 -9.96 -18.15 -4.01
N MET A 120 -10.63 -18.56 -2.94
CA MET A 120 -10.60 -19.93 -2.42
C MET A 120 -11.24 -20.92 -3.41
N ASN A 121 -12.36 -20.56 -4.05
CA ASN A 121 -12.94 -21.38 -5.11
C ASN A 121 -11.99 -21.50 -6.31
N GLY A 122 -11.26 -20.43 -6.65
CA GLY A 122 -10.21 -20.44 -7.67
C GLY A 122 -9.07 -21.40 -7.33
N LEU A 123 -8.58 -21.36 -6.08
CA LEU A 123 -7.55 -22.27 -5.56
C LEU A 123 -7.98 -23.74 -5.69
N LEU A 124 -9.20 -24.07 -5.28
CA LEU A 124 -9.72 -25.44 -5.33
C LEU A 124 -9.91 -25.95 -6.75
N LYS A 125 -10.34 -25.07 -7.67
CA LYS A 125 -10.53 -25.45 -9.10
C LYS A 125 -9.20 -25.62 -9.84
N ASN A 126 -8.29 -24.67 -9.65
CA ASN A 126 -7.02 -24.62 -10.37
C ASN A 126 -5.93 -25.47 -9.73
N LYS A 127 -6.14 -25.91 -8.47
CA LYS A 127 -5.21 -26.75 -7.70
C LYS A 127 -3.79 -26.19 -7.67
N SER A 128 -3.68 -24.87 -7.71
CA SER A 128 -2.42 -24.11 -7.69
C SER A 128 -2.32 -23.29 -6.40
N GLY A 129 -1.12 -22.76 -6.11
CA GLY A 129 -0.95 -21.82 -5.01
C GLY A 129 -1.67 -20.50 -5.27
N TYR A 130 -2.04 -19.84 -4.20
CA TYR A 130 -2.69 -18.53 -4.24
C TYR A 130 -2.11 -17.60 -3.16
N SER A 131 -2.12 -16.30 -3.43
CA SER A 131 -1.67 -15.27 -2.47
C SER A 131 -2.55 -14.04 -2.62
N ALA A 132 -3.06 -13.52 -1.49
CA ALA A 132 -3.79 -12.26 -1.45
C ALA A 132 -3.68 -11.60 -0.08
N GLU A 133 -4.05 -10.32 -0.03
CA GLU A 133 -4.08 -9.53 1.20
C GLU A 133 -5.53 -9.21 1.55
N TYR A 134 -5.83 -9.29 2.86
CA TYR A 134 -7.15 -9.05 3.43
C TYR A 134 -7.06 -8.29 4.74
N GLN A 135 -8.15 -7.63 5.11
CA GLN A 135 -8.31 -7.06 6.45
C GLN A 135 -9.07 -8.04 7.34
N LEU A 136 -8.48 -8.37 8.50
CA LEU A 136 -9.08 -9.28 9.47
C LEU A 136 -9.26 -8.59 10.82
N LYS A 137 -10.40 -8.88 11.46
CA LYS A 137 -10.69 -8.42 12.80
C LYS A 137 -10.07 -9.36 13.83
N THR A 138 -9.22 -8.81 14.70
CA THR A 138 -8.58 -9.53 15.79
C THR A 138 -9.53 -9.73 16.98
N LYS A 139 -9.14 -10.58 17.94
CA LYS A 139 -9.83 -10.79 19.21
C LYS A 139 -10.03 -9.51 20.03
N SER A 140 -9.10 -8.54 19.93
CA SER A 140 -9.22 -7.23 20.56
C SER A 140 -10.20 -6.29 19.87
N GLY A 141 -10.72 -6.66 18.70
CA GLY A 141 -11.59 -5.82 17.88
C GLY A 141 -10.84 -4.93 16.89
N ALA A 142 -9.51 -4.90 16.92
CA ALA A 142 -8.71 -4.16 15.94
C ALA A 142 -8.76 -4.85 14.57
N VAL A 143 -8.75 -4.05 13.51
CA VAL A 143 -8.64 -4.53 12.13
C VAL A 143 -7.18 -4.42 11.72
N ILE A 144 -6.60 -5.51 11.20
CA ILE A 144 -5.21 -5.58 10.75
C ILE A 144 -5.14 -6.08 9.31
N TRP A 145 -4.10 -5.69 8.59
CA TRP A 145 -3.76 -6.28 7.30
C TRP A 145 -3.05 -7.61 7.46
N VAL A 146 -3.48 -8.61 6.72
CA VAL A 146 -2.92 -9.96 6.70
C VAL A 146 -2.64 -10.39 5.26
N SER A 147 -1.43 -10.86 4.99
CA SER A 147 -1.08 -11.58 3.76
C SER A 147 -1.38 -13.06 3.94
N LEU A 148 -2.26 -13.60 3.11
CA LEU A 148 -2.66 -15.01 3.11
C LEU A 148 -2.09 -15.70 1.88
N ARG A 149 -1.33 -16.78 2.11
CA ARG A 149 -0.83 -17.67 1.06
C ARG A 149 -1.33 -19.06 1.32
N ALA A 150 -1.85 -19.75 0.31
CA ALA A 150 -2.36 -21.10 0.46
C ALA A 150 -2.04 -21.95 -0.76
N VAL A 151 -1.92 -23.25 -0.53
CA VAL A 151 -1.75 -24.28 -1.56
C VAL A 151 -2.75 -25.40 -1.35
N CYS A 152 -3.29 -25.92 -2.44
CA CYS A 152 -4.16 -27.08 -2.42
C CYS A 152 -3.33 -28.34 -2.72
N ILE A 153 -3.35 -29.32 -1.81
CA ILE A 153 -2.78 -30.64 -1.99
C ILE A 153 -3.89 -31.57 -2.49
N THR A 154 -3.63 -32.31 -3.56
CA THR A 154 -4.59 -33.24 -4.15
C THR A 154 -4.17 -34.69 -3.94
N ASP A 155 -5.12 -35.56 -3.98
CA ASP A 155 -4.90 -37.02 -4.01
C ASP A 155 -4.39 -37.50 -5.39
N ARG A 156 -4.22 -38.83 -5.54
CA ARG A 156 -3.76 -39.46 -6.80
C ARG A 156 -4.75 -39.31 -7.95
N LEU A 157 -6.01 -39.02 -7.66
CA LEU A 157 -7.08 -38.80 -8.65
C LEU A 157 -7.22 -37.32 -9.00
N GLY A 158 -6.46 -36.48 -8.32
CA GLY A 158 -6.48 -35.04 -8.48
C GLY A 158 -7.61 -34.35 -7.71
N GLU A 159 -8.29 -35.02 -6.76
CA GLU A 159 -9.29 -34.38 -5.91
C GLU A 159 -8.61 -33.64 -4.73
N PRO A 160 -9.17 -32.50 -4.27
CA PRO A 160 -8.64 -31.77 -3.13
C PRO A 160 -8.58 -32.64 -1.88
N LEU A 161 -7.38 -32.82 -1.33
CA LEU A 161 -7.14 -33.56 -0.09
C LEU A 161 -7.03 -32.62 1.09
N ARG A 162 -6.21 -31.56 0.94
CA ARG A 162 -5.95 -30.55 1.97
C ARG A 162 -5.67 -29.19 1.35
N VAL A 163 -6.00 -28.12 2.09
CA VAL A 163 -5.47 -26.79 1.86
C VAL A 163 -4.57 -26.43 3.04
N ILE A 164 -3.32 -26.11 2.74
CA ILE A 164 -2.37 -25.59 3.73
C ILE A 164 -2.12 -24.12 3.43
N GLY A 165 -2.25 -23.28 4.44
CA GLY A 165 -2.05 -21.84 4.29
C GLY A 165 -1.24 -21.22 5.42
N VAL A 166 -0.63 -20.10 5.08
CA VAL A 166 0.13 -19.24 5.97
C VAL A 166 -0.47 -17.85 5.92
N MET A 167 -0.75 -17.30 7.09
CA MET A 167 -1.13 -15.90 7.27
C MET A 167 -0.01 -15.16 7.99
N THR A 168 0.39 -14.02 7.42
CA THR A 168 1.39 -13.12 8.00
C THR A 168 0.72 -11.80 8.31
N ASP A 169 0.90 -11.29 9.53
CA ASP A 169 0.50 -9.92 9.87
C ASP A 169 1.43 -8.94 9.17
N ILE A 170 0.87 -8.12 8.31
CA ILE A 170 1.59 -7.09 7.53
C ILE A 170 1.10 -5.68 7.88
N ASP A 171 0.47 -5.50 9.04
CA ASP A 171 -0.13 -4.22 9.43
C ASP A 171 0.95 -3.13 9.66
N ASN A 172 2.08 -3.51 10.25
CA ASN A 172 3.21 -2.60 10.44
C ASN A 172 3.87 -2.22 9.10
N GLU A 173 4.03 -3.18 8.20
CA GLU A 173 4.56 -2.94 6.84
C GLU A 173 3.65 -1.99 6.07
N LYS A 174 2.34 -2.19 6.12
CA LYS A 174 1.35 -1.31 5.48
C LYS A 174 1.34 0.10 6.07
N LYS A 175 1.43 0.23 7.39
CA LYS A 175 1.56 1.53 8.06
C LYS A 175 2.84 2.26 7.68
N LEU A 176 3.95 1.53 7.63
CA LEU A 176 5.23 2.10 7.20
C LEU A 176 5.21 2.51 5.74
N GLU A 177 4.65 1.70 4.86
CA GLU A 177 4.46 2.00 3.44
C GLU A 177 3.62 3.27 3.25
N LEU A 178 2.51 3.40 4.00
CA LEU A 178 1.67 4.60 4.00
C LEU A 178 2.45 5.82 4.47
N GLN A 179 3.18 5.74 5.59
CA GLN A 179 4.01 6.83 6.09
C GLN A 179 5.11 7.24 5.12
N LEU A 180 5.74 6.28 4.44
CA LEU A 180 6.73 6.57 3.39
C LEU A 180 6.07 7.24 2.18
N SER A 181 4.89 6.79 1.79
CA SER A 181 4.10 7.39 0.71
C SER A 181 3.65 8.81 1.06
N GLU A 182 3.21 9.05 2.30
CA GLU A 182 2.86 10.39 2.79
C GLU A 182 4.07 11.33 2.81
N ARG A 183 5.21 10.87 3.34
CA ARG A 183 6.48 11.64 3.30
C ARG A 183 6.97 11.90 1.86
N ALA A 184 6.72 10.95 0.96
CA ALA A 184 7.03 11.11 -0.48
C ALA A 184 5.99 11.93 -1.23
N SER A 185 4.93 12.45 -0.58
CA SER A 185 3.86 13.22 -1.24
C SER A 185 4.07 14.72 -1.19
N TYR A 186 4.86 15.22 -0.24
CA TYR A 186 5.09 16.64 -0.04
C TYR A 186 6.53 17.04 -0.35
N ASP A 187 6.73 18.29 -0.78
CA ASP A 187 8.04 18.91 -0.83
C ASP A 187 8.50 19.23 0.60
N PHE A 188 9.73 18.86 0.93
CA PHE A 188 10.26 18.98 2.28
C PHE A 188 10.32 20.43 2.77
N LEU A 189 10.65 21.37 1.90
CA LEU A 189 10.86 22.77 2.28
C LEU A 189 9.54 23.53 2.38
N SER A 190 8.68 23.40 1.39
CA SER A 190 7.42 24.16 1.26
C SER A 190 6.23 23.49 1.97
N GLN A 191 6.30 22.19 2.24
CA GLN A 191 5.19 21.38 2.75
C GLN A 191 3.92 21.43 1.86
N LEU A 192 4.07 21.81 0.60
CA LEU A 192 3.08 21.64 -0.47
C LEU A 192 3.28 20.28 -1.14
N TYR A 193 2.33 19.84 -1.97
CA TYR A 193 2.54 18.63 -2.73
C TYR A 193 3.82 18.73 -3.58
N ASN A 194 4.57 17.64 -3.67
CA ASN A 194 5.63 17.54 -4.66
C ASN A 194 5.03 17.35 -6.06
N ARG A 195 5.86 17.52 -7.10
CA ARG A 195 5.47 17.42 -8.51
C ARG A 195 4.66 16.15 -8.81
N ASN A 196 5.13 14.97 -8.37
CA ASN A 196 4.48 13.70 -8.68
C ASN A 196 3.08 13.60 -8.05
N THR A 197 2.93 14.03 -6.82
CA THR A 197 1.65 14.02 -6.11
C THR A 197 0.69 15.04 -6.70
N PHE A 198 1.18 16.24 -7.05
CA PHE A 198 0.37 17.25 -7.70
C PHE A 198 -0.20 16.74 -9.02
N ILE A 199 0.64 16.19 -9.91
CA ILE A 199 0.22 15.67 -11.23
C ILE A 199 -0.81 14.55 -11.05
N ARG A 200 -0.59 13.62 -10.12
CA ARG A 200 -1.54 12.53 -9.82
C ARG A 200 -2.91 13.06 -9.37
N ASN A 201 -2.92 14.06 -8.47
CA ASN A 201 -4.16 14.66 -7.99
C ASN A 201 -4.86 15.44 -9.12
N LEU A 202 -4.12 16.21 -9.92
CA LEU A 202 -4.65 16.92 -11.07
C LEU A 202 -5.29 15.98 -12.09
N THR A 203 -4.63 14.85 -12.40
CA THR A 203 -5.19 13.81 -13.28
C THR A 203 -6.51 13.29 -12.73
N SER A 204 -6.57 12.99 -11.45
CA SER A 204 -7.79 12.53 -10.79
C SER A 204 -8.94 13.56 -10.85
N GLU A 205 -8.63 14.83 -10.68
CA GLU A 205 -9.63 15.90 -10.76
C GLU A 205 -10.14 16.10 -12.18
N ILE A 206 -9.26 16.04 -13.20
CA ILE A 206 -9.65 16.14 -14.61
C ILE A 206 -10.55 14.94 -15.00
N GLU A 207 -10.23 13.73 -14.57
CA GLU A 207 -11.05 12.55 -14.82
C GLU A 207 -12.43 12.62 -14.13
N ARG A 208 -12.51 13.20 -12.94
CA ARG A 208 -13.76 13.33 -12.16
C ARG A 208 -14.61 14.54 -12.53
N ARG A 209 -14.05 15.53 -13.22
CA ARG A 209 -14.70 16.83 -13.46
C ARG A 209 -16.05 16.73 -14.17
N GLY A 210 -16.27 15.72 -15.04
CA GLY A 210 -17.45 15.66 -15.92
C GLY A 210 -17.47 16.88 -16.87
N THR A 211 -18.46 17.73 -16.74
CA THR A 211 -18.59 19.00 -17.51
C THR A 211 -18.01 20.23 -16.81
N LYS A 212 -17.45 20.07 -15.61
CA LYS A 212 -16.89 21.20 -14.85
C LYS A 212 -15.51 21.60 -15.37
N ARG A 213 -15.16 22.85 -15.14
CA ARG A 213 -13.83 23.39 -15.45
C ARG A 213 -12.83 23.04 -14.35
N VAL A 214 -11.57 22.98 -14.73
CA VAL A 214 -10.41 22.96 -13.81
C VAL A 214 -9.46 24.05 -14.28
N ALA A 215 -8.96 24.87 -13.36
CA ALA A 215 -7.93 25.86 -13.63
C ALA A 215 -6.61 25.44 -13.01
N VAL A 216 -5.53 25.60 -13.76
CA VAL A 216 -4.15 25.41 -13.30
C VAL A 216 -3.42 26.73 -13.41
N SER A 217 -2.73 27.13 -12.33
CA SER A 217 -1.87 28.32 -12.32
C SER A 217 -0.44 27.90 -12.06
N PHE A 218 0.49 28.26 -12.95
CA PHE A 218 1.92 28.06 -12.77
C PHE A 218 2.53 29.36 -12.26
N ILE A 219 3.33 29.30 -11.20
CA ILE A 219 3.91 30.46 -10.50
C ILE A 219 5.41 30.28 -10.39
N ASP A 220 6.15 31.34 -10.68
CA ASP A 220 7.59 31.40 -10.50
C ASP A 220 7.97 32.69 -9.78
N VAL A 221 8.90 32.57 -8.81
CA VAL A 221 9.39 33.72 -8.04
C VAL A 221 10.43 34.45 -8.84
N ASP A 222 10.08 35.68 -9.23
CA ASP A 222 10.94 36.52 -10.08
C ASP A 222 12.29 36.80 -9.39
N ASP A 223 13.37 36.58 -10.15
CA ASP A 223 14.75 36.88 -9.74
C ASP A 223 15.17 36.11 -8.44
N PHE A 224 14.62 34.94 -8.14
CA PHE A 224 14.91 34.17 -6.94
C PHE A 224 16.41 33.85 -6.81
N LYS A 225 17.10 33.61 -7.91
CA LYS A 225 18.56 33.43 -7.90
C LYS A 225 19.28 34.64 -7.32
N PHE A 226 18.83 35.86 -7.64
CA PHE A 226 19.40 37.08 -7.05
C PHE A 226 19.18 37.16 -5.52
N ILE A 227 18.02 36.70 -5.05
CA ILE A 227 17.76 36.61 -3.60
C ILE A 227 18.78 35.67 -2.95
N ASN A 228 18.99 34.47 -3.52
CA ASN A 228 19.98 33.49 -3.02
C ASN A 228 21.41 34.05 -3.05
N ASP A 229 21.81 34.66 -4.16
CA ASP A 229 23.17 35.21 -4.34
C ASP A 229 23.46 36.39 -3.39
N ARG A 230 22.45 37.18 -3.07
CA ARG A 230 22.59 38.35 -2.21
C ARG A 230 22.45 38.06 -0.70
N TYR A 231 21.51 37.21 -0.31
CA TYR A 231 21.15 36.99 1.08
C TYR A 231 21.50 35.61 1.59
N GLY A 232 21.95 34.72 0.69
CA GLY A 232 22.31 33.33 1.00
C GLY A 232 21.12 32.36 0.93
N HIS A 233 21.42 31.08 0.74
CA HIS A 233 20.41 30.03 0.56
C HIS A 233 19.47 29.86 1.77
N THR A 234 19.94 30.12 3.00
CA THR A 234 19.08 30.04 4.20
C THR A 234 17.92 31.02 4.11
N ILE A 235 18.19 32.25 3.68
CA ILE A 235 17.16 33.27 3.47
C ILE A 235 16.29 32.92 2.25
N GLY A 236 16.88 32.38 1.19
CA GLY A 236 16.11 31.85 0.06
C GLY A 236 15.11 30.78 0.48
N ASP A 237 15.52 29.86 1.34
CA ASP A 237 14.63 28.84 1.92
C ASP A 237 13.49 29.44 2.75
N GLU A 238 13.74 30.52 3.49
CA GLU A 238 12.71 31.26 4.23
C GLU A 238 11.72 31.95 3.29
N VAL A 239 12.21 32.54 2.19
CA VAL A 239 11.38 33.13 1.14
C VAL A 239 10.51 32.06 0.47
N ILE A 240 11.04 30.88 0.17
CA ILE A 240 10.25 29.76 -0.39
C ILE A 240 9.14 29.34 0.58
N ARG A 241 9.39 29.26 1.89
CA ARG A 241 8.35 28.97 2.89
C ARG A 241 7.29 30.06 2.95
N PHE A 242 7.69 31.33 2.90
CA PHE A 242 6.76 32.46 2.85
C PHE A 242 5.86 32.40 1.61
N VAL A 243 6.41 32.14 0.43
CA VAL A 243 5.63 31.95 -0.82
C VAL A 243 4.67 30.77 -0.69
N ALA A 244 5.15 29.64 -0.16
CA ALA A 244 4.33 28.46 0.05
C ALA A 244 3.17 28.71 1.02
N ASP A 245 3.39 29.42 2.10
CA ASP A 245 2.35 29.77 3.08
C ASP A 245 1.31 30.72 2.48
N THR A 246 1.75 31.74 1.73
CA THR A 246 0.86 32.63 0.96
C THR A 246 -0.02 31.83 0.01
N ILE A 247 0.56 30.96 -0.80
CA ILE A 247 -0.17 30.10 -1.73
C ILE A 247 -1.17 29.20 -0.99
N ARG A 248 -0.74 28.54 0.10
CA ARG A 248 -1.58 27.64 0.89
C ARG A 248 -2.84 28.33 1.38
N THR A 249 -2.74 29.54 1.94
CA THR A 249 -3.91 30.29 2.41
C THR A 249 -4.92 30.58 1.30
N LYS A 250 -4.46 30.69 0.03
CA LYS A 250 -5.36 30.97 -1.11
C LYS A 250 -6.06 29.72 -1.64
N VAL A 251 -5.51 28.53 -1.44
CA VAL A 251 -6.11 27.28 -1.95
C VAL A 251 -6.91 26.50 -0.90
N ASP A 252 -6.50 26.52 0.36
CA ASP A 252 -7.14 25.70 1.43
C ASP A 252 -8.60 26.07 1.66
N ASP A 253 -8.93 27.35 1.69
CA ASP A 253 -10.30 27.85 1.90
C ASP A 253 -11.21 27.64 0.67
N ARG A 254 -10.64 27.29 -0.49
CA ARG A 254 -11.33 27.21 -1.79
C ARG A 254 -11.45 25.78 -2.33
N GLY A 255 -11.02 24.78 -1.57
CA GLY A 255 -11.04 23.38 -2.02
C GLY A 255 -10.10 23.12 -3.22
N GLY A 256 -9.10 23.97 -3.40
CA GLY A 256 -8.00 23.76 -4.33
C GLY A 256 -6.83 23.00 -3.68
N PHE A 257 -5.74 22.85 -4.43
CA PHE A 257 -4.49 22.33 -3.89
C PHE A 257 -3.29 22.94 -4.63
N ALA A 258 -2.14 22.91 -3.96
CA ALA A 258 -0.91 23.47 -4.49
C ALA A 258 0.25 22.49 -4.40
N GLY A 259 1.23 22.64 -5.28
CA GLY A 259 2.46 21.87 -5.29
C GLY A 259 3.67 22.74 -5.59
N ARG A 260 4.85 22.26 -5.22
CA ARG A 260 6.14 22.82 -5.66
C ARG A 260 6.80 21.86 -6.63
N PHE A 261 7.16 22.36 -7.81
CA PHE A 261 7.75 21.54 -8.87
C PHE A 261 9.28 21.48 -8.79
N GLY A 262 9.90 22.51 -8.25
CA GLY A 262 11.34 22.59 -8.02
C GLY A 262 11.78 24.04 -7.83
N GLY A 263 12.95 24.26 -7.26
CA GLY A 263 13.49 25.62 -7.13
C GLY A 263 12.50 26.64 -6.57
N ASP A 264 12.09 27.56 -7.40
CA ASP A 264 11.17 28.68 -7.17
C ASP A 264 9.81 28.51 -7.90
N GLU A 265 9.52 27.30 -8.42
CA GLU A 265 8.33 27.02 -9.21
C GLU A 265 7.23 26.35 -8.36
N PHE A 266 6.03 26.94 -8.43
CA PHE A 266 4.83 26.46 -7.74
C PHE A 266 3.67 26.30 -8.72
N VAL A 267 2.77 25.35 -8.42
CA VAL A 267 1.59 25.12 -9.25
C VAL A 267 0.36 24.98 -8.36
N LEU A 268 -0.73 25.62 -8.76
CA LEU A 268 -2.02 25.61 -8.08
C LEU A 268 -3.08 24.98 -8.98
N CYS A 269 -4.03 24.28 -8.36
CA CYS A 269 -5.22 23.76 -9.02
C CYS A 269 -6.48 24.25 -8.33
N PHE A 270 -7.45 24.75 -9.10
CA PHE A 270 -8.77 25.13 -8.62
C PHE A 270 -9.85 24.33 -9.36
N THR A 271 -10.79 23.80 -8.59
CA THR A 271 -11.90 22.97 -9.11
C THR A 271 -13.27 23.58 -8.83
N ASN A 272 -13.36 24.58 -7.94
CA ASN A 272 -14.57 25.32 -7.64
C ASN A 272 -14.84 26.32 -8.76
N GLN A 273 -16.06 26.29 -9.32
CA GLN A 273 -16.40 27.12 -10.49
C GLN A 273 -16.45 28.62 -10.17
N ASP A 274 -16.80 29.02 -8.94
CA ASP A 274 -16.80 30.42 -8.52
C ASP A 274 -15.37 30.98 -8.42
N ASP A 275 -14.43 30.14 -7.91
CA ASP A 275 -13.01 30.51 -7.85
C ASP A 275 -12.38 30.56 -9.24
N ILE A 276 -12.74 29.64 -10.14
CA ILE A 276 -12.28 29.66 -11.55
C ILE A 276 -12.79 30.90 -12.26
N ALA A 277 -14.03 31.30 -12.03
CA ALA A 277 -14.58 32.56 -12.59
C ALA A 277 -13.89 33.82 -12.04
N ASN A 278 -13.22 33.68 -10.88
CA ASN A 278 -12.55 34.79 -10.19
C ASN A 278 -11.01 34.65 -10.18
N ILE A 279 -10.46 33.78 -11.05
CA ILE A 279 -9.04 33.40 -11.04
C ILE A 279 -8.09 34.60 -11.23
N GLU A 280 -8.52 35.62 -11.97
CA GLU A 280 -7.74 36.83 -12.18
C GLU A 280 -7.53 37.59 -10.87
N ASN A 281 -8.59 37.78 -10.07
CA ASN A 281 -8.47 38.43 -8.77
C ASN A 281 -7.63 37.56 -7.80
N ILE A 282 -7.81 36.24 -7.79
CA ILE A 282 -7.01 35.35 -6.97
C ILE A 282 -5.52 35.47 -7.34
N SER A 283 -5.20 35.51 -8.63
CA SER A 283 -3.82 35.66 -9.12
C SER A 283 -3.24 37.01 -8.67
N MET A 284 -4.00 38.10 -8.82
CA MET A 284 -3.56 39.43 -8.38
C MET A 284 -3.42 39.51 -6.85
N ASP A 285 -4.30 38.89 -6.09
CA ASP A 285 -4.19 38.82 -4.62
C ASP A 285 -2.91 38.10 -4.17
N ILE A 286 -2.54 37.00 -4.84
CA ILE A 286 -1.27 36.31 -4.58
C ILE A 286 -0.09 37.24 -4.88
N ILE A 287 -0.08 37.90 -6.06
CA ILE A 287 1.00 38.81 -6.46
C ILE A 287 1.13 39.96 -5.48
N ASN A 288 0.02 40.57 -5.08
CA ASN A 288 0.03 41.69 -4.14
C ASN A 288 0.52 41.32 -2.75
N GLU A 289 0.11 40.15 -2.25
CA GLU A 289 0.56 39.65 -0.94
C GLU A 289 2.05 39.28 -0.95
N LEU A 290 2.55 38.70 -2.03
CA LEU A 290 3.98 38.46 -2.21
C LEU A 290 4.76 39.76 -2.32
N TYR A 291 4.19 40.76 -2.99
CA TYR A 291 4.81 42.08 -3.17
C TYR A 291 4.95 42.88 -1.86
N GLU A 292 4.17 42.55 -0.80
CA GLU A 292 4.38 43.09 0.53
C GLU A 292 5.73 42.63 1.10
N GLY A 293 6.35 41.59 0.55
CA GLY A 293 7.69 41.12 0.83
C GLY A 293 7.80 40.30 2.10
N TYR A 294 8.94 39.65 2.25
CA TYR A 294 9.28 38.83 3.41
C TYR A 294 10.15 39.60 4.39
N THR A 295 9.75 39.62 5.66
CA THR A 295 10.56 40.19 6.75
C THR A 295 11.08 39.05 7.63
N THR A 296 12.40 39.02 7.88
CA THR A 296 13.03 38.02 8.74
C THR A 296 12.47 38.07 10.17
N ALA A 297 12.50 36.92 10.87
CA ALA A 297 11.91 36.79 12.21
C ALA A 297 12.47 37.76 13.24
N ASP A 298 13.72 38.21 13.07
CA ASP A 298 14.39 39.23 13.91
C ASP A 298 14.07 40.66 13.48
N GLY A 299 13.30 40.85 12.39
CA GLY A 299 12.96 42.15 11.82
C GLY A 299 14.14 42.89 11.20
N ALA A 300 15.30 42.25 11.02
CA ALA A 300 16.52 42.91 10.57
C ALA A 300 16.55 43.14 9.04
N MET A 301 15.86 42.31 8.26
CA MET A 301 15.85 42.39 6.81
C MET A 301 14.44 42.32 6.28
N HIS A 302 14.18 43.14 5.25
CA HIS A 302 12.98 43.08 4.43
C HIS A 302 13.39 42.79 2.99
N ILE A 303 12.73 41.81 2.36
CA ILE A 303 13.07 41.27 1.05
C ILE A 303 11.85 41.40 0.15
N ASP A 304 11.98 42.15 -0.92
CA ASP A 304 10.95 42.22 -1.94
C ASP A 304 10.80 40.85 -2.62
N VAL A 305 9.59 40.31 -2.65
CA VAL A 305 9.27 39.06 -3.32
C VAL A 305 8.28 39.36 -4.43
N LYS A 306 8.61 38.93 -5.62
CA LYS A 306 7.79 39.15 -6.84
C LYS A 306 7.54 37.79 -7.48
N ALA A 307 6.41 37.66 -8.18
CA ALA A 307 6.08 36.45 -8.89
C ALA A 307 5.37 36.70 -10.21
N SER A 308 5.63 35.84 -11.17
CA SER A 308 4.94 35.79 -12.44
C SER A 308 4.01 34.59 -12.47
N ILE A 309 2.76 34.75 -12.92
CA ILE A 309 1.72 33.70 -12.88
C ILE A 309 1.18 33.48 -14.29
N GLY A 310 1.13 32.20 -14.72
CA GLY A 310 0.44 31.78 -15.93
C GLY A 310 -0.73 30.86 -15.61
N VAL A 311 -1.86 31.03 -16.31
CA VAL A 311 -3.10 30.30 -16.05
C VAL A 311 -3.56 29.55 -17.28
N ALA A 312 -3.94 28.29 -17.14
CA ALA A 312 -4.58 27.49 -18.19
C ALA A 312 -5.83 26.77 -17.65
N PHE A 313 -6.76 26.46 -18.55
CA PHE A 313 -8.05 25.84 -18.21
C PHE A 313 -8.27 24.53 -18.94
N CYS A 314 -8.82 23.56 -18.24
CA CYS A 314 -9.40 22.35 -18.78
C CYS A 314 -10.93 22.46 -18.71
N PRO A 315 -11.70 22.17 -19.78
CA PRO A 315 -11.27 21.62 -21.08
C PRO A 315 -10.94 22.68 -22.16
N GLU A 316 -11.05 23.98 -21.86
CA GLU A 316 -11.00 25.04 -22.88
C GLU A 316 -9.71 25.03 -23.70
N HIS A 317 -8.57 24.79 -23.04
CA HIS A 317 -7.28 24.77 -23.71
C HIS A 317 -6.88 23.33 -24.08
N THR A 318 -7.05 22.37 -23.17
CA THR A 318 -6.79 20.94 -23.38
C THR A 318 -7.41 20.08 -22.28
N GLU A 319 -7.54 18.78 -22.53
CA GLU A 319 -7.87 17.76 -21.52
C GLU A 319 -6.65 16.95 -21.09
N ASP A 320 -5.51 17.08 -21.75
CA ASP A 320 -4.26 16.43 -21.37
C ASP A 320 -3.57 17.22 -20.24
N VAL A 321 -3.19 16.49 -19.19
CA VAL A 321 -2.57 17.07 -17.99
C VAL A 321 -1.23 17.73 -18.28
N ASN A 322 -0.39 17.10 -19.13
CA ASN A 322 0.94 17.60 -19.41
C ASN A 322 0.85 18.84 -20.32
N GLU A 323 -0.04 18.83 -21.32
CA GLU A 323 -0.30 20.01 -22.14
C GLU A 323 -0.87 21.15 -21.30
N LEU A 324 -1.78 20.87 -20.35
CA LEU A 324 -2.37 21.89 -19.48
C LEU A 324 -1.31 22.58 -18.63
N LEU A 325 -0.39 21.81 -18.05
CA LEU A 325 0.75 22.35 -17.30
C LEU A 325 1.68 23.15 -18.20
N SER A 326 1.99 22.65 -19.40
CA SER A 326 2.82 23.33 -20.38
C SER A 326 2.19 24.68 -20.85
N PHE A 327 0.88 24.72 -21.02
CA PHE A 327 0.18 25.97 -21.39
C PHE A 327 0.19 26.99 -20.26
N ALA A 328 0.02 26.54 -19.02
CA ALA A 328 0.16 27.43 -17.85
C ALA A 328 1.60 27.98 -17.72
N ASP A 329 2.62 27.15 -17.94
CA ASP A 329 4.02 27.55 -17.94
C ASP A 329 4.32 28.54 -19.09
N THR A 330 3.84 28.27 -20.30
CA THR A 330 3.96 29.18 -21.44
C THR A 330 3.37 30.58 -21.14
N ALA A 331 2.19 30.60 -20.52
CA ALA A 331 1.56 31.86 -20.09
C ALA A 331 2.40 32.60 -19.02
N MET A 332 2.96 31.86 -18.04
CA MET A 332 3.85 32.44 -17.03
C MET A 332 5.12 33.00 -17.66
N TYR A 333 5.71 32.29 -18.63
CA TYR A 333 6.89 32.75 -19.36
C TYR A 333 6.60 34.00 -20.18
N PHE A 334 5.39 34.12 -20.75
CA PHE A 334 4.93 35.35 -21.40
C PHE A 334 4.97 36.53 -20.42
N VAL A 335 4.51 36.36 -19.18
CA VAL A 335 4.61 37.41 -18.14
C VAL A 335 6.06 37.81 -17.89
N LYS A 336 6.96 36.85 -17.75
CA LYS A 336 8.39 37.06 -17.50
C LYS A 336 9.04 37.92 -18.63
N LYS A 337 8.67 37.66 -19.88
CA LYS A 337 9.17 38.45 -21.03
C LYS A 337 8.59 39.87 -21.09
N ASN A 338 7.39 40.10 -20.57
CA ASN A 338 6.66 41.36 -20.68
C ASN A 338 6.68 42.22 -19.40
N GLY A 339 7.71 42.07 -18.56
CA GLY A 339 7.93 43.00 -17.44
C GLY A 339 7.81 42.37 -16.07
N LYS A 340 7.45 41.08 -15.98
CA LYS A 340 7.31 40.30 -14.72
C LYS A 340 6.20 40.82 -13.78
N THR A 341 6.02 40.18 -12.64
CA THR A 341 5.14 40.63 -11.55
C THR A 341 3.71 40.90 -12.03
N ASN A 342 3.14 39.93 -12.74
CA ASN A 342 1.79 40.00 -13.30
C ASN A 342 1.25 38.54 -13.48
N TYR A 343 0.02 38.43 -13.96
CA TYR A 343 -0.51 37.16 -14.42
C TYR A 343 -0.90 37.24 -15.92
N HIS A 344 -0.98 36.08 -16.56
CA HIS A 344 -1.50 35.93 -17.91
C HIS A 344 -2.31 34.62 -18.03
N ILE A 345 -3.43 34.69 -18.76
CA ILE A 345 -4.20 33.52 -19.13
C ILE A 345 -3.71 33.08 -20.50
N TYR A 346 -3.35 31.81 -20.63
CA TYR A 346 -2.87 31.22 -21.88
C TYR A 346 -3.81 31.52 -23.05
N ILE A 347 -3.23 31.93 -24.18
CA ILE A 347 -3.88 32.01 -25.47
C ILE A 347 -3.05 31.26 -26.52
N PRO A 348 -3.65 30.65 -27.56
CA PRO A 348 -2.90 29.86 -28.56
C PRO A 348 -1.74 30.59 -29.23
N GLU A 349 -1.84 31.93 -29.38
CA GLU A 349 -0.82 32.78 -29.93
C GLU A 349 0.45 32.84 -29.08
N ASP A 350 0.38 32.56 -27.79
CA ASP A 350 1.56 32.52 -26.88
C ASP A 350 2.58 31.47 -27.32
N SER A 351 2.13 30.34 -27.86
CA SER A 351 2.98 29.29 -28.39
C SER A 351 3.67 29.64 -29.72
N ALA A 352 3.23 30.70 -30.39
CA ALA A 352 3.80 31.13 -31.68
C ALA A 352 4.97 32.12 -31.53
N THR A 353 5.18 32.65 -30.34
CA THR A 353 6.24 33.61 -30.03
C THR A 353 7.47 32.91 -29.45
N ASP A 354 8.25 32.24 -30.32
CA ASP A 354 9.64 31.77 -30.15
C ASP A 354 9.94 30.45 -29.44
N GLU A 355 10.91 29.79 -30.05
CA GLU A 355 11.90 28.85 -29.52
C GLU A 355 11.86 28.66 -27.97
N TYR A 356 10.85 27.94 -27.48
CA TYR A 356 10.89 27.33 -26.16
C TYR A 356 11.93 26.20 -26.22
N ILE A 357 13.17 26.53 -25.89
CA ILE A 357 14.17 25.53 -25.56
C ILE A 357 13.93 25.19 -24.09
N ASP A 358 13.24 24.07 -23.84
CA ASP A 358 13.19 23.44 -22.51
C ASP A 358 14.64 23.16 -22.04
N PRO A 359 15.14 23.87 -21.02
CA PRO A 359 16.52 23.65 -20.57
C PRO A 359 16.70 22.33 -19.79
N GLU A 360 15.60 21.70 -19.34
CA GLU A 360 15.65 20.46 -18.56
C GLU A 360 14.43 19.59 -18.90
N GLY A 361 14.51 18.84 -20.01
CA GLY A 361 13.43 18.01 -20.57
C GLY A 361 12.51 17.35 -19.52
N PHE A 362 11.21 17.49 -19.75
CA PHE A 362 10.13 16.86 -18.96
C PHE A 362 10.24 15.34 -18.89
#